data_8aec79c2459a07794067453ed7cbf516
#
_entry.id   8aec79c2459a07794067453ed7cbf516
#
_cell.length_a   1.000
_cell.length_b   1.000
_cell.length_c   1.000
_cell.angle_alpha   90.00
_cell.angle_beta   90.00
_cell.angle_gamma   90.00
#
_symmetry.space_group_name_H-M   'P 1'
#
loop_
_entity.id
_entity.type
_entity.pdbx_description
1 polymer ?
#
loop_
_entity_poly.entity_id
_entity_poly.type
_entity_poly.pdbx_seq_one_letter_code
_entity_poly.pdbx_strand_id
1 'polypeptide(L)'
;NIAGAATAIAVGGPGAIFWMWISAFLGMSTIFAEAVMAQKFKQVSDDGTVTGGPVYYIRGAFKGTFGKVLAAIFAVLIIFALGFMGNAVQSNSIAASWNTAFGIPKIAMGIFIAVVSLFVFTGGMKRIAKVTELIVPIMAAFYIVGSLIVIFANVTAIPAAFHDIIVGAFKPAAVAGGAMG
;
A
#
# COMPACT_ATOMS: atom_id res chain seq x y z
N ASN A 1 4.63 -2.70 -0.26
CA ASN A 1 4.86 -2.63 1.20
C ASN A 1 6.27 -3.08 1.62
N ILE A 2 6.85 -4.15 1.03
CA ILE A 2 8.20 -4.61 1.38
C ILE A 2 9.25 -3.52 1.10
N ALA A 3 9.19 -2.90 -0.09
CA ALA A 3 10.09 -1.82 -0.46
C ALA A 3 9.96 -0.59 0.47
N GLY A 4 8.74 -0.24 0.88
CA GLY A 4 8.49 0.85 1.83
C GLY A 4 9.12 0.59 3.19
N ALA A 5 8.91 -0.60 3.75
CA ALA A 5 9.53 -0.99 5.02
C ALA A 5 11.06 -1.02 4.93
N ALA A 6 11.62 -1.55 3.82
CA ALA A 6 13.06 -1.55 3.58
C ALA A 6 13.64 -0.12 3.49
N THR A 7 12.93 0.80 2.82
CA THR A 7 13.32 2.21 2.72
C THR A 7 13.27 2.89 4.09
N ALA A 8 12.23 2.65 4.88
CA ALA A 8 12.11 3.17 6.23
C ALA A 8 13.28 2.73 7.13
N ILE A 9 13.67 1.45 7.04
CA ILE A 9 14.83 0.92 7.77
C ILE A 9 16.14 1.53 7.24
N ALA A 10 16.28 1.68 5.93
CA ALA A 10 17.49 2.25 5.34
C ALA A 10 17.73 3.71 5.76
N VAL A 11 16.66 4.50 5.88
CA VAL A 11 16.72 5.91 6.27
C VAL A 11 16.78 6.10 7.78
N GLY A 12 15.92 5.40 8.52
CA GLY A 12 15.71 5.60 9.95
C GLY A 12 16.36 4.54 10.84
N GLY A 13 16.98 3.51 10.25
CA GLY A 13 17.49 2.36 11.00
C GLY A 13 16.37 1.44 11.51
N PRO A 14 16.72 0.38 12.26
CA PRO A 14 15.74 -0.59 12.76
C PRO A 14 14.67 0.02 13.66
N GLY A 15 14.98 1.11 14.37
CA GLY A 15 14.03 1.84 15.21
C GLY A 15 12.83 2.43 14.47
N ALA A 16 12.92 2.63 13.15
CA ALA A 16 11.79 3.07 12.34
C ALA A 16 10.60 2.10 12.41
N ILE A 17 10.87 0.80 12.56
CA ILE A 17 9.85 -0.25 12.67
C ILE A 17 8.94 -0.03 13.89
N PHE A 18 9.50 0.41 15.01
CA PHE A 18 8.71 0.75 16.21
C PHE A 18 7.66 1.82 15.88
N TRP A 19 8.06 2.88 15.21
CA TRP A 19 7.15 3.97 14.85
C TRP A 19 6.13 3.55 13.79
N MET A 20 6.50 2.64 12.88
CA MET A 20 5.56 2.03 11.96
C MET A 20 4.48 1.21 12.68
N TRP A 21 4.82 0.47 13.73
CA TRP A 21 3.84 -0.24 14.56
C TRP A 21 2.89 0.72 15.27
N ILE A 22 3.41 1.79 15.88
CA ILE A 22 2.57 2.81 16.53
C ILE A 22 1.64 3.47 15.52
N SER A 23 2.16 3.85 14.37
CA SER A 23 1.36 4.45 13.28
C SER A 23 0.26 3.48 12.80
N ALA A 24 0.59 2.21 12.62
CA ALA A 24 -0.39 1.20 12.21
C ALA A 24 -1.49 1.02 13.25
N PHE A 25 -1.14 0.97 14.54
CA PHE A 25 -2.11 0.86 15.62
C PHE A 25 -3.07 2.05 15.67
N LEU A 26 -2.55 3.27 15.60
CA LEU A 26 -3.38 4.49 15.56
C LEU A 26 -4.20 4.58 14.27
N GLY A 27 -3.64 4.11 13.15
CA GLY A 27 -4.30 4.06 11.84
C GLY A 27 -5.54 3.17 11.78
N MET A 28 -5.66 2.17 12.68
CA MET A 28 -6.84 1.29 12.73
C MET A 28 -8.13 2.09 12.96
N SER A 29 -8.10 3.08 13.83
CA SER A 29 -9.26 3.95 14.11
C SER A 29 -9.67 4.75 12.88
N THR A 30 -8.69 5.27 12.13
CA THR A 30 -8.92 6.04 10.89
C THR A 30 -9.55 5.16 9.82
N ILE A 31 -9.00 3.97 9.59
CA ILE A 31 -9.53 3.01 8.60
C ILE A 31 -10.93 2.55 8.98
N PHE A 32 -11.20 2.31 10.27
CA PHE A 32 -12.54 1.95 10.73
C PHE A 32 -13.54 3.07 10.45
N ALA A 33 -13.20 4.31 10.80
CA ALA A 33 -14.04 5.47 10.54
C ALA A 33 -14.30 5.66 9.03
N GLU A 34 -13.26 5.50 8.20
CA GLU A 34 -13.36 5.57 6.74
C GLU A 34 -14.30 4.50 6.18
N ALA A 35 -14.17 3.26 6.63
CA ALA A 35 -15.02 2.16 6.20
C ALA A 35 -16.49 2.41 6.56
N VAL A 36 -16.76 2.89 7.77
CA VAL A 36 -18.13 3.25 8.21
C VAL A 36 -18.70 4.39 7.36
N MET A 37 -17.92 5.44 7.12
CA MET A 37 -18.34 6.54 6.27
C MET A 37 -18.57 6.11 4.82
N ALA A 38 -17.70 5.25 4.26
CA ALA A 38 -17.87 4.72 2.92
C ALA A 38 -19.18 3.93 2.78
N GLN A 39 -19.55 3.14 3.78
CA GLN A 39 -20.82 2.43 3.80
C GLN A 39 -22.03 3.35 3.96
N LYS A 40 -21.92 4.36 4.82
CA LYS A 40 -23.01 5.31 5.09
C LYS A 40 -23.35 6.20 3.90
N PHE A 41 -22.34 6.63 3.15
CA PHE A 41 -22.49 7.58 2.04
C PHE A 41 -22.40 6.90 0.66
N LYS A 42 -22.42 5.57 0.60
CA LYS A 42 -22.47 4.86 -0.68
C LYS A 42 -23.74 5.23 -1.47
N GLN A 43 -23.60 5.26 -2.77
CA GLN A 43 -24.71 5.45 -3.70
C GLN A 43 -24.90 4.16 -4.51
N VAL A 44 -26.14 3.81 -4.73
CA VAL A 44 -26.51 2.67 -5.58
C VAL A 44 -27.19 3.24 -6.80
N SER A 45 -26.64 3.00 -7.98
CA SER A 45 -27.23 3.41 -9.25
C SER A 45 -28.37 2.47 -9.66
N ASP A 46 -29.21 2.89 -10.59
CA ASP A 46 -30.36 2.12 -11.07
C ASP A 46 -29.97 0.75 -11.67
N ASP A 47 -28.77 0.63 -12.18
CA ASP A 47 -28.17 -0.62 -12.69
C ASP A 47 -27.60 -1.55 -11.59
N GLY A 48 -27.77 -1.20 -10.30
CA GLY A 48 -27.26 -1.92 -9.16
C GLY A 48 -25.76 -1.69 -8.89
N THR A 49 -25.09 -0.81 -9.63
CA THR A 49 -23.69 -0.47 -9.38
C THR A 49 -23.55 0.35 -8.10
N VAL A 50 -22.74 -0.13 -7.18
CA VAL A 50 -22.47 0.55 -5.91
C VAL A 50 -21.21 1.40 -6.06
N THR A 51 -21.33 2.69 -5.78
CA THR A 51 -20.23 3.65 -5.75
C THR A 51 -20.14 4.29 -4.36
N GLY A 52 -18.92 4.56 -3.90
CA GLY A 52 -18.69 5.11 -2.55
C GLY A 52 -17.25 5.55 -2.39
N GLY A 53 -16.87 5.85 -1.15
CA GLY A 53 -15.52 6.24 -0.79
C GLY A 53 -15.37 7.73 -0.48
N PRO A 54 -14.12 8.24 -0.39
CA PRO A 54 -13.83 9.57 0.14
C PRO A 54 -14.58 10.72 -0.55
N VAL A 55 -14.68 10.70 -1.86
CA VAL A 55 -15.39 11.73 -2.63
C VAL A 55 -16.86 11.86 -2.20
N TYR A 56 -17.51 10.73 -1.91
CA TYR A 56 -18.91 10.70 -1.55
C TYR A 56 -19.15 11.18 -0.12
N TYR A 57 -18.35 10.73 0.85
CA TYR A 57 -18.52 11.19 2.22
C TYR A 57 -18.04 12.64 2.44
N ILE A 58 -17.04 13.13 1.70
CA ILE A 58 -16.64 14.54 1.71
C ILE A 58 -17.83 15.42 1.25
N ARG A 59 -18.49 15.04 0.15
CA ARG A 59 -19.68 15.77 -0.35
C ARG A 59 -20.87 15.63 0.56
N GLY A 60 -20.99 14.56 1.31
CA GLY A 60 -22.04 14.34 2.29
C GLY A 60 -21.84 15.14 3.58
N ALA A 61 -20.59 15.24 4.04
CA ALA A 61 -20.22 15.97 5.25
C ALA A 61 -20.22 17.50 5.04
N PHE A 62 -19.65 17.95 3.91
CA PHE A 62 -19.55 19.36 3.56
C PHE A 62 -20.55 19.70 2.45
N LYS A 63 -21.64 20.36 2.84
CA LYS A 63 -22.69 20.74 1.89
C LYS A 63 -22.27 21.93 1.02
N GLY A 64 -22.92 22.08 -0.15
CA GLY A 64 -22.73 23.22 -1.05
C GLY A 64 -21.47 23.15 -1.90
N THR A 65 -21.01 24.31 -2.38
CA THR A 65 -19.88 24.44 -3.31
C THR A 65 -18.56 24.00 -2.67
N PHE A 66 -18.38 24.29 -1.37
CA PHE A 66 -17.16 23.91 -0.66
C PHE A 66 -16.92 22.40 -0.67
N GLY A 67 -17.93 21.60 -0.35
CA GLY A 67 -17.82 20.14 -0.38
C GLY A 67 -17.54 19.58 -1.79
N LYS A 68 -18.13 20.20 -2.83
CA LYS A 68 -17.86 19.82 -4.23
C LYS A 68 -16.40 20.08 -4.62
N VAL A 69 -15.89 21.26 -4.30
CA VAL A 69 -14.50 21.65 -4.61
C VAL A 69 -13.51 20.76 -3.84
N LEU A 70 -13.73 20.56 -2.55
CA LEU A 70 -12.87 19.71 -1.73
C LEU A 70 -12.83 18.27 -2.24
N ALA A 71 -13.97 17.71 -2.60
CA ALA A 71 -14.06 16.37 -3.19
C ALA A 71 -13.36 16.27 -4.55
N ALA A 72 -13.45 17.31 -5.38
CA ALA A 72 -12.74 17.36 -6.67
C ALA A 72 -11.22 17.45 -6.47
N ILE A 73 -10.74 18.28 -5.57
CA ILE A 73 -9.32 18.37 -5.20
C ILE A 73 -8.82 17.01 -4.72
N PHE A 74 -9.56 16.37 -3.80
CA PHE A 74 -9.21 15.04 -3.31
C PHE A 74 -9.13 14.02 -4.46
N ALA A 75 -10.11 14.00 -5.37
CA ALA A 75 -10.13 13.09 -6.50
C ALA A 75 -8.91 13.27 -7.41
N VAL A 76 -8.52 14.50 -7.69
CA VAL A 76 -7.32 14.79 -8.49
C VAL A 76 -6.05 14.34 -7.77
N LEU A 77 -5.92 14.67 -6.49
CA LEU A 77 -4.74 14.29 -5.69
C LEU A 77 -4.60 12.78 -5.56
N ILE A 78 -5.69 12.03 -5.36
CA ILE A 78 -5.63 10.56 -5.24
C ILE A 78 -5.26 9.90 -6.58
N ILE A 79 -5.69 10.46 -7.70
CA ILE A 79 -5.29 10.00 -9.04
C ILE A 79 -3.77 10.16 -9.21
N PHE A 80 -3.20 11.31 -8.83
CA PHE A 80 -1.76 11.51 -8.90
C PHE A 80 -1.01 10.61 -7.91
N ALA A 81 -1.48 10.50 -6.67
CA ALA A 81 -0.80 9.72 -5.64
C ALA A 81 -0.81 8.21 -5.96
N LEU A 82 -1.95 7.64 -6.24
CA LEU A 82 -2.09 6.20 -6.47
C LEU A 82 -1.97 5.81 -7.95
N GLY A 83 -2.54 6.62 -8.85
CA GLY A 83 -2.53 6.33 -10.27
C GLY A 83 -1.15 6.46 -10.92
N PHE A 84 -0.35 7.43 -10.47
CA PHE A 84 0.99 7.65 -11.02
C PHE A 84 2.10 7.23 -10.05
N MET A 85 2.23 7.90 -8.91
CA MET A 85 3.37 7.70 -8.01
C MET A 85 3.37 6.30 -7.40
N GLY A 86 2.24 5.84 -6.86
CA GLY A 86 2.13 4.51 -6.26
C GLY A 86 2.41 3.39 -7.25
N ASN A 87 1.83 3.48 -8.46
CA ASN A 87 2.06 2.50 -9.50
C ASN A 87 3.49 2.52 -10.05
N ALA A 88 4.12 3.70 -10.16
CA ALA A 88 5.52 3.81 -10.58
C ALA A 88 6.47 3.10 -9.61
N VAL A 89 6.29 3.27 -8.31
CA VAL A 89 7.09 2.59 -7.29
C VAL A 89 6.91 1.07 -7.35
N GLN A 90 5.66 0.61 -7.48
CA GLN A 90 5.37 -0.83 -7.53
C GLN A 90 5.93 -1.49 -8.79
N SER A 91 5.69 -0.92 -9.96
CA SER A 91 6.21 -1.45 -11.23
C SER A 91 7.74 -1.42 -11.29
N ASN A 92 8.37 -0.37 -10.78
CA ASN A 92 9.83 -0.31 -10.66
C ASN A 92 10.38 -1.40 -9.72
N SER A 93 9.73 -1.64 -8.57
CA SER A 93 10.14 -2.68 -7.62
C SER A 93 10.04 -4.08 -8.23
N ILE A 94 8.96 -4.36 -8.98
CA ILE A 94 8.80 -5.62 -9.71
C ILE A 94 9.91 -5.76 -10.76
N ALA A 95 10.10 -4.75 -11.60
CA ALA A 95 11.10 -4.78 -12.66
C ALA A 95 12.53 -4.91 -12.10
N ALA A 96 12.85 -4.25 -11.00
CA ALA A 96 14.13 -4.36 -10.32
C ALA A 96 14.36 -5.76 -9.75
N SER A 97 13.35 -6.36 -9.11
CA SER A 97 13.44 -7.70 -8.56
C SER A 97 13.70 -8.75 -9.65
N TRP A 98 12.99 -8.66 -10.77
CA TRP A 98 13.20 -9.56 -11.91
C TRP A 98 14.56 -9.36 -12.58
N ASN A 99 15.02 -8.12 -12.67
CA ASN A 99 16.35 -7.84 -13.20
C ASN A 99 17.44 -8.43 -12.31
N THR A 100 17.30 -8.29 -10.99
CA THR A 100 18.28 -8.85 -10.03
C THR A 100 18.27 -10.38 -10.01
N ALA A 101 17.09 -11.00 -10.09
CA ALA A 101 16.96 -12.45 -9.98
C ALA A 101 17.29 -13.20 -11.28
N PHE A 102 16.92 -12.64 -12.43
CA PHE A 102 16.95 -13.33 -13.72
C PHE A 102 17.70 -12.55 -14.82
N GLY A 103 18.23 -11.36 -14.54
CA GLY A 103 18.92 -10.54 -15.54
C GLY A 103 17.99 -9.92 -16.60
N ILE A 104 16.66 -9.98 -16.42
CA ILE A 104 15.69 -9.46 -17.39
C ILE A 104 15.76 -7.93 -17.41
N PRO A 105 15.89 -7.28 -18.57
CA PRO A 105 15.92 -5.83 -18.67
C PRO A 105 14.64 -5.19 -18.08
N LYS A 106 14.80 -4.15 -17.27
CA LYS A 106 13.66 -3.46 -16.59
C LYS A 106 12.59 -2.98 -17.57
N ILE A 107 12.99 -2.53 -18.76
CA ILE A 107 12.08 -2.09 -19.82
C ILE A 107 11.21 -3.24 -20.31
N ALA A 108 11.79 -4.42 -20.56
CA ALA A 108 11.05 -5.59 -20.99
C ALA A 108 9.99 -6.01 -19.95
N MET A 109 10.39 -5.98 -18.67
CA MET A 109 9.48 -6.29 -17.56
C MET A 109 8.39 -5.20 -17.41
N GLY A 110 8.73 -3.93 -17.61
CA GLY A 110 7.77 -2.83 -17.63
C GLY A 110 6.71 -2.98 -18.72
N ILE A 111 7.11 -3.35 -19.94
CA ILE A 111 6.19 -3.64 -21.06
C ILE A 111 5.30 -4.84 -20.70
N PHE A 112 5.85 -5.90 -20.15
CA PHE A 112 5.08 -7.07 -19.74
C PHE A 112 4.00 -6.70 -18.71
N ILE A 113 4.38 -5.94 -17.65
CA ILE A 113 3.44 -5.47 -16.63
C ILE A 113 2.35 -4.61 -17.27
N ALA A 114 2.70 -3.70 -18.17
CA ALA A 114 1.74 -2.82 -18.85
C ALA A 114 0.71 -3.61 -19.66
N VAL A 115 1.16 -4.61 -20.44
CA VAL A 115 0.27 -5.48 -21.22
C VAL A 115 -0.67 -6.29 -20.35
N VAL A 116 -0.14 -6.92 -19.29
CA VAL A 116 -0.96 -7.70 -18.34
C VAL A 116 -1.98 -6.80 -17.64
N SER A 117 -1.55 -5.62 -17.18
CA SER A 117 -2.43 -4.65 -16.53
C SER A 117 -3.53 -4.16 -17.47
N LEU A 118 -3.20 -3.85 -18.72
CA LEU A 118 -4.17 -3.45 -19.72
C LEU A 118 -5.22 -4.55 -19.94
N PHE A 119 -4.78 -5.80 -20.07
CA PHE A 119 -5.70 -6.93 -20.24
C PHE A 119 -6.63 -7.11 -19.04
N VAL A 120 -6.13 -6.93 -17.82
CA VAL A 120 -6.95 -7.02 -16.61
C VAL A 120 -7.94 -5.85 -16.53
N PHE A 121 -7.48 -4.62 -16.79
CA PHE A 121 -8.31 -3.41 -16.67
C PHE A 121 -9.42 -3.34 -17.71
N THR A 122 -9.21 -3.84 -18.92
CA THR A 122 -10.27 -3.90 -19.96
C THR A 122 -11.48 -4.72 -19.55
N GLY A 123 -11.33 -5.63 -18.56
CA GLY A 123 -12.45 -6.41 -18.02
C GLY A 123 -13.23 -5.71 -16.90
N GLY A 124 -12.86 -4.47 -16.54
CA GLY A 124 -13.52 -3.68 -15.51
C GLY A 124 -13.33 -4.20 -14.09
N MET A 125 -14.05 -3.60 -13.15
CA MET A 125 -13.90 -3.87 -11.71
C MET A 125 -14.10 -5.34 -11.33
N LYS A 126 -15.03 -6.05 -11.97
CA LYS A 126 -15.29 -7.47 -11.70
C LYS A 126 -14.08 -8.35 -12.04
N ARG A 127 -13.40 -8.08 -13.15
CA ARG A 127 -12.19 -8.82 -13.54
C ARG A 127 -11.02 -8.49 -12.62
N ILE A 128 -10.83 -7.22 -12.29
CA ILE A 128 -9.79 -6.78 -11.36
C ILE A 128 -9.96 -7.51 -10.02
N ALA A 129 -11.16 -7.51 -9.46
CA ALA A 129 -11.47 -8.19 -8.21
C ALA A 129 -11.15 -9.69 -8.27
N LYS A 130 -11.61 -10.39 -9.33
CA LYS A 130 -11.38 -11.83 -9.50
C LYS A 130 -9.89 -12.20 -9.65
N VAL A 131 -9.13 -11.41 -10.41
CA VAL A 131 -7.68 -11.61 -10.56
C VAL A 131 -6.94 -11.37 -9.26
N THR A 132 -7.30 -10.31 -8.55
CA THR A 132 -6.70 -9.97 -7.25
C THR A 132 -7.01 -11.03 -6.19
N GLU A 133 -8.27 -11.49 -6.12
CA GLU A 133 -8.70 -12.56 -5.21
C GLU A 133 -7.90 -13.85 -5.40
N LEU A 134 -7.48 -14.16 -6.61
CA LEU A 134 -6.67 -15.35 -6.91
C LEU A 134 -5.18 -15.12 -6.59
N ILE A 135 -4.62 -13.97 -7.01
CA ILE A 135 -3.15 -13.73 -6.95
C ILE A 135 -2.71 -13.38 -5.53
N VAL A 136 -3.50 -12.57 -4.79
CA VAL A 136 -3.08 -12.06 -3.48
C VAL A 136 -2.85 -13.17 -2.44
N PRO A 137 -3.69 -14.20 -2.29
CA PRO A 137 -3.43 -15.31 -1.36
C PRO A 137 -2.15 -16.08 -1.70
N ILE A 138 -1.90 -16.33 -2.98
CA ILE A 138 -0.69 -17.01 -3.45
C ILE A 138 0.55 -16.19 -3.09
N MET A 139 0.53 -14.90 -3.40
CA MET A 139 1.61 -13.97 -3.06
C MET A 139 1.84 -13.90 -1.55
N ALA A 140 0.78 -13.85 -0.76
CA ALA A 140 0.86 -13.83 0.69
C ALA A 140 1.45 -15.12 1.25
N ALA A 141 1.07 -16.28 0.71
CA ALA A 141 1.62 -17.57 1.11
C ALA A 141 3.14 -17.64 0.86
N PHE A 142 3.60 -17.26 -0.33
CA PHE A 142 5.04 -17.19 -0.62
C PHE A 142 5.80 -16.25 0.31
N TYR A 143 5.23 -15.08 0.58
CA TYR A 143 5.83 -14.12 1.50
C TYR A 143 5.93 -14.65 2.93
N ILE A 144 4.85 -15.25 3.45
CA ILE A 144 4.81 -15.82 4.80
C ILE A 144 5.81 -16.96 4.93
N VAL A 145 5.82 -17.90 3.98
CA VAL A 145 6.76 -19.03 4.00
C VAL A 145 8.20 -18.54 3.93
N GLY A 146 8.52 -17.63 3.00
CA GLY A 146 9.85 -17.04 2.89
C GLY A 146 10.28 -16.31 4.16
N SER A 147 9.38 -15.53 4.77
CA SER A 147 9.65 -14.83 6.02
C SER A 147 9.90 -15.80 7.18
N LEU A 148 9.11 -16.86 7.29
CA LEU A 148 9.29 -17.89 8.32
C LEU A 148 10.63 -18.60 8.15
N ILE A 149 11.04 -18.96 6.93
CA ILE A 149 12.34 -19.56 6.66
C ILE A 149 13.47 -18.65 7.16
N VAL A 150 13.41 -17.34 6.85
CA VAL A 150 14.44 -16.38 7.30
C VAL A 150 14.45 -16.27 8.83
N ILE A 151 13.28 -16.22 9.49
CA ILE A 151 13.16 -16.14 10.94
C ILE A 151 13.74 -17.39 11.60
N PHE A 152 13.38 -18.59 11.15
CA PHE A 152 13.87 -19.84 11.71
C PHE A 152 15.37 -20.06 11.46
N ALA A 153 15.88 -19.64 10.29
CA ALA A 153 17.31 -19.70 10.00
C ALA A 153 18.15 -18.76 10.86
N ASN A 154 17.53 -17.69 11.42
CA ASN A 154 18.21 -16.66 12.20
C ASN A 154 17.60 -16.47 13.60
N VAL A 155 17.10 -17.54 14.21
CA VAL A 155 16.37 -17.46 15.48
C VAL A 155 17.21 -16.81 16.60
N THR A 156 18.51 -16.99 16.59
CA THR A 156 19.44 -16.40 17.55
C THR A 156 19.61 -14.89 17.40
N ALA A 157 19.30 -14.33 16.21
CA ALA A 157 19.36 -12.90 15.98
C ALA A 157 18.08 -12.15 16.40
N ILE A 158 16.99 -12.87 16.70
CA ILE A 158 15.69 -12.27 17.04
C ILE A 158 15.79 -11.34 18.26
N PRO A 159 16.39 -11.74 19.40
CA PRO A 159 16.51 -10.86 20.56
C PRO A 159 17.28 -9.56 20.26
N ALA A 160 18.38 -9.68 19.49
CA ALA A 160 19.16 -8.52 19.06
C ALA A 160 18.36 -7.59 18.16
N ALA A 161 17.60 -8.13 17.21
CA ALA A 161 16.74 -7.34 16.33
C ALA A 161 15.66 -6.56 17.12
N PHE A 162 15.01 -7.20 18.09
CA PHE A 162 14.04 -6.49 18.95
C PHE A 162 14.71 -5.42 19.82
N HIS A 163 15.89 -5.71 20.37
CA HIS A 163 16.67 -4.71 21.09
C HIS A 163 16.98 -3.50 20.23
N ASP A 164 17.45 -3.71 19.02
CA ASP A 164 17.79 -2.63 18.07
C ASP A 164 16.56 -1.82 17.64
N ILE A 165 15.41 -2.47 17.48
CA ILE A 165 14.14 -1.79 17.20
C ILE A 165 13.76 -0.87 18.36
N ILE A 166 13.78 -1.36 19.60
CA ILE A 166 13.33 -0.60 20.77
C ILE A 166 14.34 0.51 21.12
N VAL A 167 15.61 0.19 21.20
CA VAL A 167 16.65 1.17 21.54
C VAL A 167 16.86 2.19 20.41
N GLY A 168 16.76 1.74 19.16
CA GLY A 168 16.85 2.59 17.99
C GLY A 168 15.66 3.54 17.83
N ALA A 169 14.49 3.20 18.37
CA ALA A 169 13.24 3.94 18.17
C ALA A 169 13.32 5.42 18.60
N PHE A 170 14.08 5.72 19.63
CA PHE A 170 14.19 7.07 20.18
C PHE A 170 15.31 7.92 19.57
N LYS A 171 15.97 7.41 18.54
CA LYS A 171 16.90 8.22 17.74
C LYS A 171 16.11 9.10 16.74
N PRO A 172 16.53 10.39 16.54
CA PRO A 172 15.81 11.28 15.60
C PRO A 172 15.66 10.71 14.19
N ALA A 173 16.68 10.00 13.70
CA ALA A 173 16.65 9.35 12.39
C ALA A 173 15.55 8.28 12.28
N ALA A 174 15.25 7.55 13.39
CA ALA A 174 14.20 6.53 13.40
C ALA A 174 12.80 7.13 13.26
N VAL A 175 12.56 8.28 13.88
CA VAL A 175 11.28 9.02 13.76
C VAL A 175 11.08 9.48 12.32
N ALA A 176 12.12 10.06 11.70
CA ALA A 176 12.07 10.48 10.29
C ALA A 176 11.84 9.29 9.33
N GLY A 177 12.55 8.19 9.53
CA GLY A 177 12.37 6.96 8.74
C GLY A 177 10.99 6.34 8.89
N GLY A 178 10.45 6.32 10.11
CA GLY A 178 9.08 5.84 10.37
C GLY A 178 7.99 6.70 9.73
N ALA A 179 8.23 8.01 9.60
CA ALA A 179 7.30 8.92 8.94
C ALA A 179 7.35 8.82 7.39
N MET A 180 8.45 8.32 6.82
CA MET A 180 8.63 8.13 5.38
C MET A 180 8.14 6.75 4.89
N GLY A 181 8.05 5.77 5.76
CA GLY A 181 7.59 4.40 5.47
C GLY A 181 6.10 4.25 5.56
#